data_0a156c9fd96d39bb5e0e2cd524669907
#
_entry.id   0a156c9fd96d39bb5e0e2cd524669907
#
_cell.length_a   1.000
_cell.length_b   1.000
_cell.length_c   1.000
_cell.angle_alpha   90.00
_cell.angle_beta   90.00
_cell.angle_gamma   90.00
#
_symmetry.space_group_name_H-M   'P 1'
#
loop_
_entity.id
_entity.type
_entity.pdbx_description
1 polymer ?
#
loop_
_entity_poly.entity_id
_entity_poly.type
_entity_poly.pdbx_seq_one_letter_code
_entity_poly.pdbx_strand_id
1 'polypeptide(L)'
;MQADRLTSNERVTVFGAYGHTGRFVVAELRKRGWTPVLSGRKLSKLLAEAEGHSGAEVRVANVEEPVSLDTAISGSNAVINCAGPFLDTAIPMIEAAIRSGVHYLDVAAEQAAVLDVFDRFQADQRVKSVVIAPAMAFYGGLGDLMATAAMGEWDSADEITIAVALDSWKPTRGTRLTGQRNPGRRFIFSNSRLERADPPQGRKWVFPAPFGEHQVVPLSLAETITISRHLRTPEIRVFMNLAPLADLRNPDTPPPAPADESGRSSQIFVMDVVARRGRRERRVVARGQDIYAVTAPIVVEAAQRVVAGATRKTGVVAAGEAFDARDFLNSLGPAQIHVDFHAD
;
A
#
# COMPACT_ATOMS: atom_id res chain seq x y z
N MET A 1 -17.65 18.93 -17.78
CA MET A 1 -16.75 19.66 -18.71
C MET A 1 -15.42 19.91 -18.00
N GLN A 2 -14.61 18.82 -17.78
CA GLN A 2 -13.26 18.91 -17.15
C GLN A 2 -12.42 17.67 -17.47
N ALA A 3 -12.50 17.17 -18.70
CA ALA A 3 -11.76 15.98 -19.18
C ALA A 3 -10.57 16.34 -20.08
N ASP A 4 -10.05 17.57 -20.02
CA ASP A 4 -9.08 18.04 -21.02
C ASP A 4 -7.85 18.72 -20.40
N ARG A 5 -7.21 18.03 -19.40
CA ARG A 5 -5.88 18.43 -18.89
C ARG A 5 -4.98 17.25 -18.55
N LEU A 6 -4.96 16.20 -19.36
CA LEU A 6 -4.02 15.10 -19.20
C LEU A 6 -3.15 14.94 -20.46
N THR A 7 -2.53 16.03 -20.90
CA THR A 7 -1.38 16.00 -21.82
C THR A 7 -0.18 16.61 -21.09
N SER A 8 0.16 16.10 -19.94
CA SER A 8 1.37 16.47 -19.26
C SER A 8 2.30 15.27 -19.23
N ASN A 9 3.51 15.53 -19.64
CA ASN A 9 4.67 14.64 -19.58
C ASN A 9 5.07 14.37 -18.10
N GLU A 10 4.06 13.99 -17.27
CA GLU A 10 4.26 13.74 -15.85
C GLU A 10 5.19 12.56 -15.66
N ARG A 11 6.24 12.79 -14.90
CA ARG A 11 7.31 11.82 -14.66
C ARG A 11 7.22 11.27 -13.26
N VAL A 12 7.25 9.95 -13.14
CA VAL A 12 7.27 9.26 -11.85
C VAL A 12 8.44 8.29 -11.82
N THR A 13 9.30 8.44 -10.83
CA THR A 13 10.37 7.46 -10.59
C THR A 13 9.80 6.25 -9.86
N VAL A 14 10.00 5.05 -10.39
CA VAL A 14 9.71 3.79 -9.71
C VAL A 14 11.02 3.20 -9.21
N PHE A 15 11.28 3.32 -7.91
CA PHE A 15 12.45 2.72 -7.28
C PHE A 15 12.17 1.26 -6.94
N GLY A 16 12.96 0.33 -7.47
CA GLY A 16 12.67 -1.10 -7.45
C GLY A 16 11.82 -1.57 -8.65
N ALA A 17 11.90 -0.88 -9.79
CA ALA A 17 11.09 -1.07 -10.99
C ALA A 17 11.07 -2.52 -11.51
N TYR A 18 12.19 -3.23 -11.47
CA TYR A 18 12.28 -4.65 -11.88
C TYR A 18 11.85 -5.65 -10.80
N GLY A 19 11.36 -5.17 -9.65
CA GLY A 19 10.76 -6.01 -8.59
C GLY A 19 9.38 -6.50 -8.99
N HIS A 20 8.86 -7.54 -8.32
CA HIS A 20 7.56 -8.11 -8.66
C HIS A 20 6.44 -7.05 -8.67
N THR A 21 6.28 -6.28 -7.61
CA THR A 21 5.29 -5.19 -7.55
C THR A 21 5.68 -4.00 -8.44
N GLY A 22 6.99 -3.69 -8.53
CA GLY A 22 7.48 -2.57 -9.34
C GLY A 22 7.10 -2.67 -10.81
N ARG A 23 7.12 -3.87 -11.40
CA ARG A 23 6.68 -4.13 -12.78
C ARG A 23 5.21 -3.78 -13.00
N PHE A 24 4.34 -4.16 -12.08
CA PHE A 24 2.92 -3.79 -12.16
C PHE A 24 2.72 -2.27 -12.03
N VAL A 25 3.51 -1.60 -11.18
CA VAL A 25 3.46 -0.14 -11.04
C VAL A 25 3.93 0.55 -12.33
N VAL A 26 5.02 0.09 -12.95
CA VAL A 26 5.50 0.60 -14.25
C VAL A 26 4.44 0.42 -15.33
N ALA A 27 3.84 -0.78 -15.42
CA ALA A 27 2.80 -1.08 -16.38
C ALA A 27 1.54 -0.20 -16.17
N GLU A 28 1.10 -0.01 -14.94
CA GLU A 28 -0.08 0.81 -14.62
C GLU A 28 0.16 2.30 -14.91
N LEU A 29 1.35 2.85 -14.62
CA LEU A 29 1.73 4.21 -15.01
C LEU A 29 1.64 4.41 -16.51
N ARG A 30 2.21 3.48 -17.29
CA ARG A 30 2.15 3.50 -18.76
C ARG A 30 0.73 3.43 -19.29
N LYS A 31 -0.08 2.54 -18.75
CA LYS A 31 -1.50 2.40 -19.09
C LYS A 31 -2.27 3.70 -18.89
N ARG A 32 -1.90 4.49 -17.89
CA ARG A 32 -2.50 5.81 -17.60
C ARG A 32 -1.83 6.97 -18.35
N GLY A 33 -0.92 6.68 -19.30
CA GLY A 33 -0.27 7.70 -20.14
C GLY A 33 0.89 8.46 -19.47
N TRP A 34 1.38 7.97 -18.33
CA TRP A 34 2.49 8.59 -17.61
C TRP A 34 3.85 8.02 -18.05
N THR A 35 4.92 8.79 -17.84
CA THR A 35 6.28 8.38 -18.19
C THR A 35 7.02 7.88 -16.95
N PRO A 36 7.17 6.54 -16.74
CA PRO A 36 7.95 6.02 -15.63
C PRO A 36 9.45 6.19 -15.88
N VAL A 37 10.18 6.61 -14.84
CA VAL A 37 11.63 6.49 -14.75
C VAL A 37 11.94 5.22 -13.95
N LEU A 38 12.61 4.26 -14.57
CA LEU A 38 12.92 2.97 -13.95
C LEU A 38 14.19 3.10 -13.10
N SER A 39 14.07 2.88 -11.80
CA SER A 39 15.22 2.99 -10.89
C SER A 39 15.40 1.75 -10.01
N GLY A 40 16.64 1.52 -9.60
CA GLY A 40 17.07 0.42 -8.76
C GLY A 40 18.56 0.17 -8.85
N ARG A 41 19.08 -0.84 -8.12
CA ARG A 41 20.53 -1.06 -7.93
C ARG A 41 21.25 -1.72 -9.10
N LYS A 42 20.55 -2.49 -9.96
CA LYS A 42 21.17 -3.35 -10.98
C LYS A 42 20.83 -2.87 -12.38
N LEU A 43 21.79 -2.22 -13.05
CA LEU A 43 21.61 -1.69 -14.41
C LEU A 43 21.10 -2.74 -15.39
N SER A 44 21.69 -3.95 -15.41
CA SER A 44 21.28 -5.00 -16.35
C SER A 44 19.80 -5.41 -16.21
N LYS A 45 19.27 -5.42 -14.97
CA LYS A 45 17.86 -5.71 -14.72
C LYS A 45 16.94 -4.55 -15.10
N LEU A 46 17.40 -3.31 -14.92
CA LEU A 46 16.67 -2.13 -15.35
C LEU A 46 16.57 -2.06 -16.87
N LEU A 47 17.68 -2.34 -17.59
CA LEU A 47 17.67 -2.37 -19.03
C LEU A 47 16.74 -3.46 -19.58
N ALA A 48 16.79 -4.67 -19.02
CA ALA A 48 15.89 -5.75 -19.40
C ALA A 48 14.40 -5.39 -19.15
N GLU A 49 14.09 -4.67 -18.07
CA GLU A 49 12.74 -4.17 -17.82
C GLU A 49 12.33 -3.09 -18.82
N ALA A 50 13.27 -2.21 -19.18
CA ALA A 50 13.04 -1.12 -20.11
C ALA A 50 12.75 -1.61 -21.55
N GLU A 51 13.26 -2.79 -21.95
CA GLU A 51 12.97 -3.40 -23.26
C GLU A 51 11.47 -3.56 -23.52
N GLY A 52 10.70 -3.89 -22.47
CA GLY A 52 9.23 -3.98 -22.53
C GLY A 52 8.51 -2.62 -22.55
N HIS A 53 9.25 -1.50 -22.40
CA HIS A 53 8.68 -0.18 -22.19
C HIS A 53 9.37 0.88 -23.06
N SER A 54 8.98 1.00 -24.33
CA SER A 54 9.56 1.94 -25.29
C SER A 54 9.68 3.37 -24.70
N GLY A 55 10.88 3.95 -24.74
CA GLY A 55 11.17 5.29 -24.26
C GLY A 55 11.28 5.42 -22.74
N ALA A 56 11.29 4.31 -21.97
CA ALA A 56 11.51 4.35 -20.54
C ALA A 56 12.96 4.78 -20.22
N GLU A 57 13.10 5.78 -19.36
CA GLU A 57 14.40 6.22 -18.85
C GLU A 57 14.85 5.31 -17.71
N VAL A 58 16.16 5.00 -17.68
CA VAL A 58 16.77 4.14 -16.65
C VAL A 58 17.76 4.96 -15.83
N ARG A 59 17.63 4.89 -14.49
CA ARG A 59 18.53 5.55 -13.54
C ARG A 59 18.94 4.58 -12.42
N VAL A 60 20.22 4.27 -12.34
CA VAL A 60 20.77 3.42 -11.27
C VAL A 60 20.83 4.22 -9.98
N ALA A 61 20.37 3.61 -8.88
CA ALA A 61 20.46 4.22 -7.56
C ALA A 61 20.59 3.17 -6.45
N ASN A 62 21.31 3.53 -5.39
CA ASN A 62 21.51 2.75 -4.19
C ASN A 62 21.17 3.58 -2.95
N VAL A 63 20.42 3.01 -2.00
CA VAL A 63 20.02 3.70 -0.75
C VAL A 63 21.20 4.10 0.13
N GLU A 64 22.36 3.45 -0.04
CA GLU A 64 23.59 3.77 0.66
C GLU A 64 24.34 4.98 0.04
N GLU A 65 23.88 5.47 -1.12
CA GLU A 65 24.51 6.54 -1.89
C GLU A 65 23.51 7.69 -2.11
N PRO A 66 23.38 8.66 -1.19
CA PRO A 66 22.37 9.73 -1.27
C PRO A 66 22.35 10.48 -2.60
N VAL A 67 23.52 10.77 -3.20
CA VAL A 67 23.64 11.46 -4.49
C VAL A 67 23.02 10.65 -5.62
N SER A 68 23.12 9.31 -5.57
CA SER A 68 22.51 8.45 -6.57
C SER A 68 20.96 8.49 -6.47
N LEU A 69 20.42 8.59 -5.26
CA LEU A 69 18.98 8.77 -5.03
C LEU A 69 18.48 10.12 -5.56
N ASP A 70 19.20 11.21 -5.24
CA ASP A 70 18.84 12.55 -5.74
C ASP A 70 18.85 12.59 -7.28
N THR A 71 19.86 11.97 -7.92
CA THR A 71 19.92 11.82 -9.38
C THR A 71 18.76 11.01 -9.93
N ALA A 72 18.43 9.91 -9.26
CA ALA A 72 17.35 9.01 -9.72
C ALA A 72 15.98 9.66 -9.76
N ILE A 73 15.69 10.57 -8.83
CA ILE A 73 14.38 11.24 -8.74
C ILE A 73 14.35 12.65 -9.35
N SER A 74 15.50 13.16 -9.79
CA SER A 74 15.59 14.50 -10.38
C SER A 74 14.63 14.68 -11.56
N GLY A 75 13.85 15.77 -11.54
CA GLY A 75 12.86 16.10 -12.57
C GLY A 75 11.64 15.20 -12.59
N SER A 76 11.42 14.38 -11.56
CA SER A 76 10.18 13.64 -11.35
C SER A 76 9.22 14.43 -10.46
N ASN A 77 7.91 14.25 -10.69
CA ASN A 77 6.87 14.85 -9.84
C ASN A 77 6.68 14.04 -8.54
N ALA A 78 6.83 12.70 -8.65
CA ALA A 78 6.74 11.80 -7.53
C ALA A 78 7.74 10.64 -7.66
N VAL A 79 8.06 10.00 -6.53
CA VAL A 79 8.74 8.71 -6.48
C VAL A 79 7.84 7.68 -5.82
N ILE A 80 7.72 6.51 -6.44
CA ILE A 80 7.06 5.33 -5.86
C ILE A 80 8.14 4.33 -5.47
N ASN A 81 8.34 4.12 -4.18
CA ASN A 81 9.29 3.15 -3.66
C ASN A 81 8.65 1.75 -3.60
N CYS A 82 9.10 0.85 -4.46
CA CYS A 82 8.72 -0.58 -4.51
C CYS A 82 9.86 -1.51 -4.04
N ALA A 83 10.91 -0.97 -3.44
CA ALA A 83 12.13 -1.71 -3.08
C ALA A 83 12.16 -2.05 -1.58
N GLY A 84 11.60 -3.21 -1.21
CA GLY A 84 11.75 -3.74 0.16
C GLY A 84 13.15 -4.34 0.43
N PRO A 85 13.54 -4.52 1.71
CA PRO A 85 12.82 -4.17 2.94
C PRO A 85 12.68 -2.66 3.16
N PHE A 86 11.48 -2.19 3.51
CA PHE A 86 11.21 -0.75 3.63
C PHE A 86 11.86 -0.13 4.86
N LEU A 87 12.18 -0.92 5.90
CA LEU A 87 13.03 -0.48 7.01
C LEU A 87 14.39 0.05 6.54
N ASP A 88 14.91 -0.47 5.43
CA ASP A 88 16.23 -0.07 4.90
C ASP A 88 16.10 1.04 3.84
N THR A 89 14.96 1.14 3.13
CA THR A 89 14.85 1.95 1.92
C THR A 89 13.97 3.20 2.06
N ALA A 90 12.99 3.19 2.99
CA ALA A 90 12.02 4.29 3.09
C ALA A 90 12.70 5.62 3.49
N ILE A 91 13.42 5.64 4.59
CA ILE A 91 14.02 6.86 5.12
C ILE A 91 15.02 7.51 4.16
N PRO A 92 16.01 6.79 3.58
CA PRO A 92 16.91 7.39 2.61
C PRO A 92 16.21 7.98 1.38
N MET A 93 15.16 7.31 0.89
CA MET A 93 14.38 7.78 -0.27
C MET A 93 13.52 9.00 0.08
N ILE A 94 12.92 9.04 1.27
CA ILE A 94 12.16 10.20 1.76
C ILE A 94 13.07 11.41 1.91
N GLU A 95 14.27 11.25 2.49
CA GLU A 95 15.22 12.35 2.61
C GLU A 95 15.65 12.88 1.23
N ALA A 96 15.85 12.02 0.23
CA ALA A 96 16.09 12.44 -1.14
C ALA A 96 14.89 13.19 -1.73
N ALA A 97 13.68 12.68 -1.52
CA ALA A 97 12.43 13.30 -1.98
C ALA A 97 12.26 14.71 -1.39
N ILE A 98 12.51 14.87 -0.09
CA ILE A 98 12.49 16.18 0.59
C ILE A 98 13.50 17.15 -0.03
N ARG A 99 14.75 16.72 -0.20
CA ARG A 99 15.80 17.58 -0.80
C ARG A 99 15.45 18.04 -2.22
N SER A 100 14.79 17.17 -2.98
CA SER A 100 14.46 17.41 -4.38
C SER A 100 13.07 18.06 -4.59
N GLY A 101 12.28 18.24 -3.53
CA GLY A 101 10.90 18.75 -3.64
C GLY A 101 9.95 17.78 -4.36
N VAL A 102 10.23 16.47 -4.32
CA VAL A 102 9.49 15.41 -5.00
C VAL A 102 8.55 14.72 -4.01
N HIS A 103 7.34 14.38 -4.43
CA HIS A 103 6.40 13.62 -3.58
C HIS A 103 6.88 12.18 -3.42
N TYR A 104 6.64 11.59 -2.24
CA TYR A 104 7.01 10.20 -1.93
C TYR A 104 5.79 9.33 -1.64
N LEU A 105 5.76 8.16 -2.26
CA LEU A 105 4.82 7.09 -1.95
C LEU A 105 5.59 5.77 -1.85
N ASP A 106 5.11 4.83 -1.03
CA ASP A 106 5.66 3.49 -1.01
C ASP A 106 4.57 2.41 -0.88
N VAL A 107 4.98 1.18 -1.05
CA VAL A 107 4.10 0.00 -0.98
C VAL A 107 4.45 -0.90 0.21
N ALA A 108 4.89 -0.31 1.31
CA ALA A 108 5.25 -1.02 2.53
C ALA A 108 4.02 -1.71 3.17
N ALA A 109 4.25 -2.88 3.73
CA ALA A 109 3.31 -3.54 4.64
C ALA A 109 3.87 -3.64 6.07
N GLU A 110 5.13 -3.23 6.26
CA GLU A 110 5.85 -3.33 7.53
C GLU A 110 5.44 -2.23 8.50
N GLN A 111 4.83 -2.61 9.61
CA GLN A 111 4.44 -1.66 10.66
C GLN A 111 5.62 -0.80 11.15
N ALA A 112 6.79 -1.41 11.36
CA ALA A 112 7.95 -0.71 11.89
C ALA A 112 8.47 0.37 10.92
N ALA A 113 8.48 0.09 9.61
CA ALA A 113 8.89 1.06 8.60
C ALA A 113 7.91 2.24 8.54
N VAL A 114 6.60 1.95 8.53
CA VAL A 114 5.56 2.98 8.49
C VAL A 114 5.56 3.84 9.76
N LEU A 115 5.72 3.20 10.93
CA LEU A 115 5.81 3.92 12.20
C LEU A 115 7.02 4.86 12.23
N ASP A 116 8.19 4.39 11.77
CA ASP A 116 9.42 5.18 11.71
C ASP A 116 9.26 6.41 10.79
N VAL A 117 8.55 6.27 9.67
CA VAL A 117 8.22 7.40 8.78
C VAL A 117 7.38 8.47 9.51
N PHE A 118 6.29 8.06 10.17
CA PHE A 118 5.47 9.01 10.93
C PHE A 118 6.25 9.65 12.07
N ASP A 119 6.97 8.86 12.86
CA ASP A 119 7.68 9.36 14.04
C ASP A 119 8.80 10.35 13.69
N ARG A 120 9.48 10.16 12.54
CA ARG A 120 10.57 11.05 12.09
C ARG A 120 10.07 12.31 11.39
N PHE A 121 9.04 12.20 10.55
CA PHE A 121 8.71 13.26 9.60
C PHE A 121 7.39 13.98 9.90
N GLN A 122 6.53 13.47 10.77
CA GLN A 122 5.22 14.10 11.03
C GLN A 122 5.34 15.54 11.55
N ALA A 123 6.36 15.84 12.36
CA ALA A 123 6.63 17.18 12.89
C ALA A 123 7.69 17.96 12.11
N ASP A 124 8.25 17.37 11.05
CA ASP A 124 9.34 17.97 10.27
C ASP A 124 8.80 19.08 9.35
N GLN A 125 9.32 20.30 9.52
CA GLN A 125 8.88 21.45 8.73
C GLN A 125 9.29 21.34 7.24
N ARG A 126 10.31 20.55 6.92
CA ARG A 126 10.81 20.37 5.55
C ARG A 126 9.79 19.66 4.66
N VAL A 127 8.86 18.89 5.24
CA VAL A 127 7.86 18.11 4.46
C VAL A 127 6.59 18.89 4.11
N LYS A 128 6.47 20.17 4.51
CA LYS A 128 5.24 20.95 4.28
C LYS A 128 4.89 21.16 2.81
N SER A 129 5.87 21.12 1.93
CA SER A 129 5.69 21.32 0.48
C SER A 129 5.54 20.03 -0.32
N VAL A 130 5.70 18.88 0.32
CA VAL A 130 5.60 17.57 -0.32
C VAL A 130 4.57 16.70 0.38
N VAL A 131 4.10 15.67 -0.30
CA VAL A 131 3.29 14.61 0.29
C VAL A 131 4.18 13.39 0.47
N ILE A 132 4.16 12.81 1.67
CA ILE A 132 4.81 11.55 2.02
C ILE A 132 3.70 10.59 2.44
N ALA A 133 3.34 9.66 1.56
CA ALA A 133 2.27 8.69 1.76
C ALA A 133 2.82 7.27 1.85
N PRO A 134 3.20 6.78 3.05
CA PRO A 134 3.69 5.42 3.22
C PRO A 134 2.56 4.40 3.09
N ALA A 135 2.92 3.17 2.76
CA ALA A 135 2.03 2.01 2.71
C ALA A 135 0.83 2.13 1.76
N MET A 136 0.98 2.81 0.60
CA MET A 136 -0.06 2.91 -0.43
C MET A 136 -0.21 1.59 -1.20
N ALA A 137 -0.62 0.52 -0.52
CA ALA A 137 -0.65 -0.84 -0.99
C ALA A 137 -1.92 -1.58 -0.58
N PHE A 138 -2.03 -2.88 -0.96
CA PHE A 138 -3.08 -3.77 -0.49
C PHE A 138 -3.14 -3.80 1.05
N TYR A 139 -1.99 -4.04 1.72
CA TYR A 139 -1.86 -3.83 3.16
C TYR A 139 -1.46 -2.38 3.43
N GLY A 140 -2.16 -1.73 4.29
CA GLY A 140 -2.04 -0.30 4.57
C GLY A 140 -3.11 0.50 3.83
N GLY A 141 -2.81 1.04 2.66
CA GLY A 141 -3.63 2.00 1.92
C GLY A 141 -5.06 1.53 1.61
N LEU A 142 -5.24 0.30 1.10
CA LEU A 142 -6.59 -0.23 0.82
C LEU A 142 -7.40 -0.39 2.10
N GLY A 143 -6.82 -1.03 3.13
CA GLY A 143 -7.49 -1.23 4.41
C GLY A 143 -7.86 0.09 5.10
N ASP A 144 -7.00 1.08 5.02
CA ASP A 144 -7.22 2.43 5.57
C ASP A 144 -8.34 3.18 4.82
N LEU A 145 -8.31 3.19 3.50
CA LEU A 145 -9.37 3.79 2.67
C LEU A 145 -10.72 3.12 2.92
N MET A 146 -10.76 1.80 3.02
CA MET A 146 -11.99 1.06 3.31
C MET A 146 -12.50 1.36 4.73
N ALA A 147 -11.63 1.44 5.73
CA ALA A 147 -11.99 1.82 7.09
C ALA A 147 -12.55 3.26 7.14
N THR A 148 -11.90 4.18 6.45
CA THR A 148 -12.35 5.57 6.33
C THR A 148 -13.72 5.67 5.63
N ALA A 149 -13.92 4.91 4.56
CA ALA A 149 -15.21 4.86 3.87
C ALA A 149 -16.32 4.22 4.72
N ALA A 150 -15.99 3.20 5.54
CA ALA A 150 -16.94 2.59 6.50
C ALA A 150 -17.31 3.56 7.61
N MET A 151 -16.35 4.36 8.11
CA MET A 151 -16.65 5.43 9.06
C MET A 151 -17.65 6.46 8.49
N GLY A 152 -17.48 6.82 7.22
CA GLY A 152 -18.30 7.83 6.56
C GLY A 152 -18.37 9.11 7.39
N GLU A 153 -19.57 9.48 7.87
CA GLU A 153 -19.79 10.67 8.70
C GLU A 153 -19.65 10.42 10.22
N TRP A 154 -19.26 9.21 10.64
CA TRP A 154 -19.06 8.97 12.06
C TRP A 154 -17.77 9.60 12.55
N ASP A 155 -17.88 10.39 13.61
CA ASP A 155 -16.71 11.01 14.29
C ASP A 155 -15.83 9.98 15.01
N SER A 156 -16.43 8.85 15.42
CA SER A 156 -15.73 7.77 16.13
C SER A 156 -16.46 6.45 15.93
N ALA A 157 -15.73 5.36 16.12
CA ALA A 157 -16.26 4.00 16.22
C ALA A 157 -15.80 3.37 17.54
N ASP A 158 -16.50 2.34 18.01
CA ASP A 158 -16.08 1.55 19.16
C ASP A 158 -14.99 0.52 18.77
N GLU A 159 -15.07 0.01 17.55
CA GLU A 159 -14.10 -0.93 16.98
C GLU A 159 -14.08 -0.79 15.45
N ILE A 160 -12.88 -0.86 14.87
CA ILE A 160 -12.67 -1.08 13.43
C ILE A 160 -12.02 -2.45 13.28
N THR A 161 -12.69 -3.35 12.55
CA THR A 161 -12.17 -4.68 12.25
C THR A 161 -11.90 -4.81 10.76
N ILE A 162 -10.72 -5.32 10.41
CA ILE A 162 -10.34 -5.72 9.06
C ILE A 162 -10.12 -7.22 9.04
N ALA A 163 -10.83 -7.94 8.21
CA ALA A 163 -10.62 -9.36 7.98
C ALA A 163 -10.20 -9.60 6.54
N VAL A 164 -9.10 -10.32 6.33
CA VAL A 164 -8.57 -10.65 5.01
C VAL A 164 -8.65 -12.15 4.80
N ALA A 165 -9.26 -12.58 3.69
CA ALA A 165 -9.18 -13.95 3.21
C ALA A 165 -8.42 -13.98 1.89
N LEU A 166 -7.43 -14.86 1.82
CA LEU A 166 -6.72 -15.24 0.60
C LEU A 166 -6.88 -16.75 0.42
N ASP A 167 -7.00 -17.21 -0.82
CA ASP A 167 -6.95 -18.65 -1.11
C ASP A 167 -5.54 -19.23 -1.00
N SER A 168 -4.51 -18.38 -1.24
CA SER A 168 -3.10 -18.74 -1.11
C SER A 168 -2.23 -17.49 -0.90
N TRP A 169 -1.02 -17.65 -0.38
CA TRP A 169 -0.02 -16.59 -0.38
C TRP A 169 1.32 -17.11 -0.84
N LYS A 170 1.57 -17.00 -2.12
CA LYS A 170 2.86 -17.30 -2.72
C LYS A 170 3.79 -16.09 -2.53
N PRO A 171 4.73 -16.12 -1.55
CA PRO A 171 5.50 -14.94 -1.22
C PRO A 171 6.53 -14.62 -2.28
N THR A 172 6.66 -13.34 -2.63
CA THR A 172 7.77 -12.88 -3.45
C THR A 172 9.09 -12.94 -2.67
N ARG A 173 10.23 -12.85 -3.37
CA ARG A 173 11.53 -12.70 -2.70
C ARG A 173 11.54 -11.48 -1.76
N GLY A 174 10.92 -10.37 -2.16
CA GLY A 174 10.78 -9.18 -1.33
C GLY A 174 10.03 -9.47 -0.04
N THR A 175 8.88 -10.15 -0.12
CA THR A 175 8.08 -10.55 1.04
C THR A 175 8.87 -11.41 2.02
N ARG A 176 9.66 -12.38 1.53
CA ARG A 176 10.50 -13.22 2.39
C ARG A 176 11.59 -12.42 3.10
N LEU A 177 12.30 -11.53 2.39
CA LEU A 177 13.33 -10.66 2.98
C LEU A 177 12.73 -9.72 4.03
N THR A 178 11.59 -9.13 3.74
CA THR A 178 10.84 -8.29 4.69
C THR A 178 10.45 -9.07 5.95
N GLY A 179 9.95 -10.30 5.80
CA GLY A 179 9.62 -11.17 6.93
C GLY A 179 10.83 -11.48 7.82
N GLN A 180 12.00 -11.72 7.24
CA GLN A 180 13.24 -11.95 7.96
C GLN A 180 13.74 -10.72 8.74
N ARG A 181 13.48 -9.52 8.22
CA ARG A 181 13.85 -8.23 8.85
C ARG A 181 12.90 -7.81 9.96
N ASN A 182 11.71 -8.44 10.07
CA ASN A 182 10.68 -8.11 11.05
C ASN A 182 10.37 -9.30 11.99
N PRO A 183 11.34 -9.81 12.78
CA PRO A 183 11.14 -11.00 13.62
C PRO A 183 10.37 -10.72 14.92
N GLY A 184 10.05 -9.45 15.20
CA GLY A 184 9.49 -9.04 16.49
C GLY A 184 7.96 -9.18 16.59
N ARG A 185 7.42 -9.00 17.81
CA ARG A 185 5.99 -8.87 18.04
C ARG A 185 5.44 -7.67 17.29
N ARG A 186 4.30 -7.85 16.63
CA ARG A 186 3.60 -6.78 15.92
C ARG A 186 2.96 -5.80 16.90
N PHE A 187 2.78 -4.58 16.44
CA PHE A 187 1.94 -3.64 17.16
C PHE A 187 0.47 -4.01 16.98
N ILE A 188 -0.28 -3.92 18.05
CA ILE A 188 -1.74 -3.88 18.05
C ILE A 188 -2.20 -2.48 18.45
N PHE A 189 -3.43 -2.13 18.11
CA PHE A 189 -4.04 -0.89 18.58
C PHE A 189 -5.21 -1.24 19.47
N SER A 190 -5.07 -0.98 20.76
CA SER A 190 -6.06 -1.29 21.79
C SER A 190 -6.08 -0.19 22.85
N ASN A 191 -7.25 0.08 23.43
CA ASN A 191 -7.44 1.17 24.39
C ASN A 191 -6.88 2.53 23.89
N SER A 192 -7.07 2.82 22.59
CA SER A 192 -6.58 4.03 21.92
C SER A 192 -5.06 4.19 21.93
N ARG A 193 -4.31 3.11 21.99
CA ARG A 193 -2.84 3.12 22.01
C ARG A 193 -2.24 2.03 21.13
N LEU A 194 -1.13 2.38 20.48
CA LEU A 194 -0.25 1.39 19.81
C LEU A 194 0.63 0.74 20.89
N GLU A 195 0.56 -0.57 21.00
CA GLU A 195 1.34 -1.32 21.98
C GLU A 195 1.85 -2.65 21.39
N ARG A 196 2.97 -3.15 21.91
CA ARG A 196 3.49 -4.49 21.59
C ARG A 196 2.94 -5.46 22.63
N ALA A 197 1.71 -5.89 22.46
CA ALA A 197 1.05 -6.84 23.33
C ALA A 197 0.77 -8.16 22.59
N ASP A 198 0.30 -9.14 23.33
CA ASP A 198 -0.17 -10.38 22.73
C ASP A 198 -1.47 -10.08 21.96
N PRO A 199 -1.56 -10.54 20.71
CA PRO A 199 -2.74 -10.29 19.90
C PRO A 199 -3.97 -11.01 20.50
N PRO A 200 -5.19 -10.52 20.23
CA PRO A 200 -6.41 -11.20 20.64
C PRO A 200 -6.47 -12.62 20.07
N GLN A 201 -7.29 -13.48 20.66
CA GLN A 201 -7.49 -14.83 20.14
C GLN A 201 -8.09 -14.82 18.74
N GLY A 202 -7.77 -15.86 17.96
CA GLY A 202 -8.43 -16.10 16.68
C GLY A 202 -9.92 -16.38 16.87
N ARG A 203 -10.68 -16.14 15.84
CA ARG A 203 -12.15 -16.35 15.84
C ARG A 203 -12.65 -16.89 14.49
N LYS A 204 -13.89 -17.26 14.42
CA LYS A 204 -14.59 -17.49 13.17
C LYS A 204 -15.00 -16.17 12.55
N TRP A 205 -14.89 -16.07 11.22
CA TRP A 205 -15.34 -14.93 10.43
C TRP A 205 -16.08 -15.43 9.20
N VAL A 206 -17.23 -14.80 8.91
CA VAL A 206 -18.03 -15.12 7.74
C VAL A 206 -17.71 -14.10 6.66
N PHE A 207 -16.83 -14.47 5.75
CA PHE A 207 -16.54 -13.66 4.57
C PHE A 207 -17.68 -13.75 3.55
N PRO A 208 -17.88 -12.70 2.75
CA PRO A 208 -18.69 -12.82 1.54
C PRO A 208 -18.13 -13.88 0.57
N ALA A 209 -18.96 -14.33 -0.38
CA ALA A 209 -18.49 -15.22 -1.43
C ALA A 209 -17.22 -14.67 -2.11
N PRO A 210 -16.26 -15.55 -2.48
CA PRO A 210 -16.37 -17.01 -2.53
C PRO A 210 -15.89 -17.74 -1.27
N PHE A 211 -15.47 -17.05 -0.21
CA PHE A 211 -14.80 -17.70 0.93
C PHE A 211 -15.76 -18.33 1.95
N GLY A 212 -16.83 -17.63 2.39
CA GLY A 212 -17.71 -18.14 3.44
C GLY A 212 -17.06 -18.14 4.84
N GLU A 213 -17.43 -19.11 5.70
CA GLU A 213 -16.91 -19.18 7.08
C GLU A 213 -15.48 -19.72 7.13
N HIS A 214 -14.58 -18.97 7.75
CA HIS A 214 -13.19 -19.35 8.01
C HIS A 214 -12.78 -19.08 9.45
N GLN A 215 -11.88 -19.91 9.98
CA GLN A 215 -11.07 -19.53 11.13
C GLN A 215 -10.08 -18.45 10.73
N VAL A 216 -10.02 -17.36 11.51
CA VAL A 216 -9.09 -16.27 11.31
C VAL A 216 -8.25 -16.04 12.56
N VAL A 217 -7.01 -15.63 12.35
CA VAL A 217 -6.08 -15.28 13.42
C VAL A 217 -5.63 -13.84 13.26
N PRO A 218 -5.24 -13.17 14.36
CA PRO A 218 -4.75 -11.80 14.30
C PRO A 218 -3.48 -11.69 13.44
N LEU A 219 -3.48 -10.73 12.53
CA LEU A 219 -2.34 -10.37 11.71
C LEU A 219 -2.35 -8.88 11.40
N SER A 220 -1.87 -8.06 12.34
CA SER A 220 -1.75 -6.62 12.15
C SER A 220 -0.59 -6.26 11.23
N LEU A 221 -0.84 -5.44 10.22
CA LEU A 221 0.15 -4.92 9.28
C LEU A 221 0.08 -3.38 9.25
N ALA A 222 0.50 -2.75 8.17
CA ALA A 222 0.65 -1.29 8.06
C ALA A 222 -0.66 -0.52 8.34
N GLU A 223 -1.83 -1.06 8.00
CA GLU A 223 -3.14 -0.43 8.22
C GLU A 223 -3.42 -0.13 9.70
N THR A 224 -2.90 -0.93 10.63
CA THR A 224 -3.02 -0.64 12.07
C THR A 224 -2.36 0.69 12.43
N ILE A 225 -1.21 0.98 11.81
CA ILE A 225 -0.49 2.24 12.03
C ILE A 225 -1.21 3.40 11.34
N THR A 226 -1.54 3.27 10.05
CA THR A 226 -2.11 4.37 9.27
C THR A 226 -3.48 4.79 9.79
N ILE A 227 -4.38 3.84 10.06
CA ILE A 227 -5.72 4.10 10.62
C ILE A 227 -5.63 4.82 11.96
N SER A 228 -4.72 4.38 12.85
CA SER A 228 -4.57 4.97 14.19
C SER A 228 -4.15 6.44 14.17
N ARG A 229 -3.66 6.96 13.04
CA ARG A 229 -3.21 8.36 12.91
C ARG A 229 -4.34 9.35 12.68
N HIS A 230 -5.49 8.90 12.18
CA HIS A 230 -6.55 9.82 11.78
C HIS A 230 -7.98 9.37 12.14
N LEU A 231 -8.27 8.08 12.35
CA LEU A 231 -9.59 7.62 12.77
C LEU A 231 -9.67 7.48 14.29
N ARG A 232 -10.80 7.92 14.85
CA ARG A 232 -11.04 7.86 16.30
C ARG A 232 -11.77 6.57 16.65
N THR A 233 -11.03 5.63 17.21
CA THR A 233 -11.54 4.35 17.74
C THR A 233 -10.63 3.88 18.88
N PRO A 234 -11.11 3.20 19.91
CA PRO A 234 -10.26 2.55 20.89
C PRO A 234 -9.61 1.25 20.39
N GLU A 235 -10.20 0.60 19.36
CA GLU A 235 -9.78 -0.73 18.93
C GLU A 235 -9.66 -0.81 17.41
N ILE A 236 -8.50 -1.30 16.93
CA ILE A 236 -8.27 -1.70 15.53
C ILE A 236 -7.84 -3.16 15.56
N ARG A 237 -8.62 -4.02 14.91
CA ARG A 237 -8.37 -5.46 14.87
C ARG A 237 -8.20 -5.91 13.44
N VAL A 238 -7.10 -6.61 13.16
CA VAL A 238 -6.80 -7.13 11.83
C VAL A 238 -6.65 -8.64 11.92
N PHE A 239 -7.35 -9.35 11.06
CA PHE A 239 -7.39 -10.81 11.02
C PHE A 239 -7.10 -11.34 9.61
N MET A 240 -6.59 -12.56 9.55
CA MET A 240 -6.38 -13.29 8.31
C MET A 240 -6.77 -14.76 8.47
N ASN A 241 -7.28 -15.38 7.41
CA ASN A 241 -7.54 -16.81 7.38
C ASN A 241 -6.21 -17.61 7.40
N LEU A 242 -6.27 -18.90 7.73
CA LEU A 242 -5.08 -19.70 8.04
C LEU A 242 -4.28 -20.15 6.82
N ALA A 243 -4.94 -20.43 5.69
CA ALA A 243 -4.29 -20.99 4.50
C ALA A 243 -3.08 -20.16 4.02
N PRO A 244 -3.18 -18.84 3.81
CA PRO A 244 -2.04 -18.03 3.36
C PRO A 244 -0.88 -17.97 4.37
N LEU A 245 -1.16 -18.15 5.66
CA LEU A 245 -0.11 -18.16 6.68
C LEU A 245 0.69 -19.46 6.66
N ALA A 246 0.07 -20.57 6.27
CA ALA A 246 0.77 -21.83 6.04
C ALA A 246 1.77 -21.70 4.87
N ASP A 247 1.33 -21.09 3.77
CA ASP A 247 2.18 -20.81 2.61
C ASP A 247 3.38 -19.93 2.96
N LEU A 248 3.16 -18.86 3.73
CA LEU A 248 4.24 -17.95 4.14
C LEU A 248 5.30 -18.64 5.02
N ARG A 249 4.87 -19.57 5.88
CA ARG A 249 5.75 -20.30 6.80
C ARG A 249 6.54 -21.40 6.08
N ASN A 250 6.00 -21.95 5.01
CA ASN A 250 6.66 -22.99 4.24
C ASN A 250 7.76 -22.38 3.34
N PRO A 251 9.05 -22.70 3.55
CA PRO A 251 10.13 -22.18 2.72
C PRO A 251 10.04 -22.65 1.26
N ASP A 252 9.40 -23.80 1.02
CA ASP A 252 9.27 -24.41 -0.30
C ASP A 252 8.10 -23.83 -1.12
N THR A 253 7.27 -22.97 -0.53
CA THR A 253 6.21 -22.31 -1.30
C THR A 253 6.82 -21.50 -2.44
N PRO A 254 6.46 -21.77 -3.70
CA PRO A 254 7.03 -21.09 -4.85
C PRO A 254 6.59 -19.61 -4.89
N PRO A 255 7.34 -18.74 -5.60
CA PRO A 255 6.89 -17.38 -5.85
C PRO A 255 5.60 -17.35 -6.69
N PRO A 256 4.90 -16.20 -6.73
CA PRO A 256 3.73 -16.05 -7.60
C PRO A 256 4.12 -16.29 -9.05
N ALA A 257 3.26 -17.02 -9.77
CA ALA A 257 3.41 -17.29 -11.20
C ALA A 257 2.27 -16.61 -11.98
N PRO A 258 2.55 -16.05 -13.17
CA PRO A 258 1.53 -15.48 -14.03
C PRO A 258 0.43 -16.51 -14.37
N ALA A 259 -0.82 -16.11 -14.27
CA ALA A 259 -1.97 -16.90 -14.68
C ALA A 259 -2.72 -16.27 -15.87
N ASP A 260 -2.40 -15.02 -16.21
CA ASP A 260 -2.96 -14.30 -17.34
C ASP A 260 -1.88 -13.45 -18.06
N GLU A 261 -2.26 -12.85 -19.18
CA GLU A 261 -1.38 -12.02 -20.02
C GLU A 261 -0.90 -10.74 -19.32
N SER A 262 -1.60 -10.28 -18.28
CA SER A 262 -1.19 -9.12 -17.47
C SER A 262 -0.11 -9.46 -16.45
N GLY A 263 0.25 -10.74 -16.32
CA GLY A 263 1.22 -11.24 -15.35
C GLY A 263 0.68 -11.46 -13.95
N ARG A 264 -0.64 -11.33 -13.73
CA ARG A 264 -1.28 -11.58 -12.44
C ARG A 264 -1.25 -13.07 -12.09
N SER A 265 -1.06 -13.36 -10.83
CA SER A 265 -1.25 -14.72 -10.30
C SER A 265 -2.74 -15.03 -10.17
N SER A 266 -3.09 -16.32 -10.06
CA SER A 266 -4.47 -16.77 -9.85
C SER A 266 -5.01 -16.54 -8.44
N GLN A 267 -4.19 -16.02 -7.52
CA GLN A 267 -4.60 -15.75 -6.13
C GLN A 267 -5.83 -14.86 -6.10
N ILE A 268 -6.84 -15.24 -5.34
CA ILE A 268 -8.00 -14.38 -5.07
C ILE A 268 -8.01 -13.90 -3.63
N PHE A 269 -8.64 -12.75 -3.40
CA PHE A 269 -8.79 -12.18 -2.07
C PHE A 269 -10.17 -11.60 -1.81
N VAL A 270 -10.53 -11.56 -0.54
CA VAL A 270 -11.58 -10.71 0.02
C VAL A 270 -10.96 -9.94 1.19
N MET A 271 -11.10 -8.63 1.18
CA MET A 271 -10.87 -7.77 2.35
C MET A 271 -12.21 -7.24 2.81
N ASP A 272 -12.51 -7.45 4.07
CA ASP A 272 -13.80 -7.17 4.68
C ASP A 272 -13.57 -6.25 5.88
N VAL A 273 -14.06 -5.03 5.80
CA VAL A 273 -13.86 -4.00 6.81
C VAL A 273 -15.16 -3.63 7.45
N VAL A 274 -15.18 -3.68 8.78
CA VAL A 274 -16.38 -3.39 9.60
C VAL A 274 -16.04 -2.33 10.63
N ALA A 275 -16.79 -1.22 10.61
CA ALA A 275 -16.78 -0.22 11.66
C ALA A 275 -18.03 -0.38 12.51
N ARG A 276 -17.89 -0.44 13.86
CA ARG A 276 -18.99 -0.59 14.83
C ARG A 276 -19.11 0.61 15.74
N ARG A 277 -20.36 1.04 15.98
CA ARG A 277 -20.70 2.10 16.93
C ARG A 277 -22.01 1.76 17.64
N GLY A 278 -21.93 1.35 18.90
CA GLY A 278 -23.07 0.81 19.63
C GLY A 278 -23.62 -0.46 18.96
N ARG A 279 -24.89 -0.38 18.53
CA ARG A 279 -25.55 -1.49 17.80
C ARG A 279 -25.47 -1.34 16.27
N ARG A 280 -24.89 -0.24 15.78
CA ARG A 280 -24.80 0.04 14.35
C ARG A 280 -23.50 -0.52 13.80
N GLU A 281 -23.56 -1.00 12.56
CA GLU A 281 -22.44 -1.54 11.83
C GLU A 281 -22.43 -0.98 10.42
N ARG A 282 -21.25 -0.57 9.93
CA ARG A 282 -21.01 -0.23 8.53
C ARG A 282 -19.93 -1.14 8.00
N ARG A 283 -20.10 -1.60 6.78
CA ARG A 283 -19.24 -2.61 6.18
C ARG A 283 -18.82 -2.19 4.78
N VAL A 284 -17.54 -2.38 4.46
CA VAL A 284 -16.99 -2.20 3.13
C VAL A 284 -16.24 -3.47 2.76
N VAL A 285 -16.54 -4.04 1.59
CA VAL A 285 -15.95 -5.30 1.12
C VAL A 285 -15.22 -5.05 -0.19
N ALA A 286 -13.95 -5.42 -0.26
CA ALA A 286 -13.18 -5.43 -1.50
C ALA A 286 -12.87 -6.87 -1.93
N ARG A 287 -13.00 -7.14 -3.23
CA ARG A 287 -12.67 -8.43 -3.87
C ARG A 287 -11.77 -8.20 -5.07
N GLY A 288 -10.87 -9.13 -5.31
CA GLY A 288 -9.97 -9.04 -6.46
C GLY A 288 -9.04 -10.22 -6.58
N GLN A 289 -8.07 -10.04 -7.45
CA GLN A 289 -7.07 -11.05 -7.79
C GLN A 289 -5.68 -10.45 -7.65
N ASP A 290 -4.76 -11.22 -7.03
CA ASP A 290 -3.34 -10.91 -6.86
C ASP A 290 -3.06 -9.64 -6.04
N ILE A 291 -2.77 -9.84 -4.74
CA ILE A 291 -2.51 -8.74 -3.78
C ILE A 291 -1.30 -7.87 -4.17
N TYR A 292 -0.37 -8.38 -4.96
CA TYR A 292 0.76 -7.60 -5.47
C TYR A 292 0.36 -6.75 -6.67
N ALA A 293 -0.40 -7.33 -7.58
CA ALA A 293 -0.84 -6.63 -8.79
C ALA A 293 -1.83 -5.51 -8.48
N VAL A 294 -2.80 -5.73 -7.55
CA VAL A 294 -3.77 -4.68 -7.16
C VAL A 294 -3.14 -3.53 -6.40
N THR A 295 -1.93 -3.71 -5.85
CA THR A 295 -1.17 -2.62 -5.23
C THR A 295 -0.81 -1.53 -6.25
N ALA A 296 -0.58 -1.89 -7.52
CA ALA A 296 -0.21 -0.92 -8.55
C ALA A 296 -1.30 0.13 -8.82
N PRO A 297 -2.57 -0.22 -9.13
CA PRO A 297 -3.60 0.79 -9.30
C PRO A 297 -3.84 1.65 -8.05
N ILE A 298 -3.65 1.12 -6.85
CA ILE A 298 -3.79 1.88 -5.60
C ILE A 298 -2.70 2.96 -5.51
N VAL A 299 -1.43 2.59 -5.63
CA VAL A 299 -0.34 3.56 -5.49
C VAL A 299 -0.25 4.53 -6.65
N VAL A 300 -0.61 4.11 -7.87
CA VAL A 300 -0.60 4.99 -9.05
C VAL A 300 -1.77 5.99 -8.99
N GLU A 301 -2.97 5.58 -8.55
CA GLU A 301 -4.08 6.49 -8.28
C GLU A 301 -3.69 7.55 -7.24
N ALA A 302 -3.06 7.12 -6.15
CA ALA A 302 -2.56 8.05 -5.14
C ALA A 302 -1.52 9.03 -5.72
N ALA A 303 -0.58 8.54 -6.51
CA ALA A 303 0.43 9.38 -7.17
C ALA A 303 -0.20 10.41 -8.10
N GLN A 304 -1.22 10.03 -8.89
CA GLN A 304 -1.95 10.96 -9.76
C GLN A 304 -2.65 12.05 -8.96
N ARG A 305 -3.34 11.69 -7.89
CA ARG A 305 -4.01 12.67 -7.02
C ARG A 305 -3.02 13.61 -6.33
N VAL A 306 -1.90 13.07 -5.86
CA VAL A 306 -0.84 13.87 -5.23
C VAL A 306 -0.25 14.88 -6.22
N VAL A 307 0.13 14.44 -7.41
CA VAL A 307 0.72 15.31 -8.45
C VAL A 307 -0.30 16.35 -8.96
N ALA A 308 -1.57 15.99 -9.04
CA ALA A 308 -2.65 16.90 -9.37
C ALA A 308 -3.02 17.91 -8.25
N GLY A 309 -2.41 17.80 -7.07
CA GLY A 309 -2.75 18.62 -5.90
C GLY A 309 -4.13 18.28 -5.30
N ALA A 310 -4.68 17.10 -5.62
CA ALA A 310 -5.99 16.64 -5.14
C ALA A 310 -5.87 15.88 -3.80
N THR A 311 -5.05 16.39 -2.88
CA THR A 311 -4.90 15.88 -1.52
C THR A 311 -5.48 16.86 -0.51
N ARG A 312 -6.03 16.34 0.60
CA ARG A 312 -6.58 17.16 1.69
C ARG A 312 -5.49 17.79 2.55
N LYS A 313 -4.28 17.19 2.55
CA LYS A 313 -3.14 17.61 3.36
C LYS A 313 -1.83 17.35 2.64
N THR A 314 -0.78 18.04 3.08
CA THR A 314 0.63 17.80 2.73
C THR A 314 1.40 17.30 3.95
N GLY A 315 2.67 16.97 3.79
CA GLY A 315 3.48 16.32 4.83
C GLY A 315 3.27 14.81 4.83
N VAL A 316 3.50 14.18 5.99
CA VAL A 316 3.25 12.74 6.16
C VAL A 316 1.76 12.51 6.37
N VAL A 317 1.17 11.68 5.54
CA VAL A 317 -0.28 11.43 5.52
C VAL A 317 -0.61 9.95 5.37
N ALA A 318 -1.66 9.52 6.06
CA ALA A 318 -2.29 8.23 5.82
C ALA A 318 -3.25 8.32 4.61
N ALA A 319 -3.57 7.19 3.99
CA ALA A 319 -4.40 7.16 2.78
C ALA A 319 -5.78 7.79 3.00
N GLY A 320 -6.49 7.40 4.05
CA GLY A 320 -7.82 7.92 4.37
C GLY A 320 -7.81 9.37 4.86
N GLU A 321 -6.66 9.87 5.34
CA GLU A 321 -6.47 11.28 5.69
C GLU A 321 -6.21 12.14 4.44
N ALA A 322 -5.45 11.60 3.49
CA ALA A 322 -5.04 12.33 2.29
C ALA A 322 -6.15 12.46 1.25
N PHE A 323 -7.02 11.46 1.13
CA PHE A 323 -7.95 11.35 0.01
C PHE A 323 -9.41 11.27 0.46
N ASP A 324 -10.34 11.57 -0.44
CA ASP A 324 -11.71 11.14 -0.31
C ASP A 324 -11.77 9.63 -0.52
N ALA A 325 -12.00 8.89 0.55
CA ALA A 325 -11.88 7.44 0.54
C ALA A 325 -12.89 6.76 -0.41
N ARG A 326 -14.12 7.23 -0.43
CA ARG A 326 -15.16 6.64 -1.27
C ARG A 326 -14.93 6.93 -2.75
N ASP A 327 -14.58 8.17 -3.07
CA ASP A 327 -14.22 8.58 -4.43
C ASP A 327 -12.98 7.83 -4.92
N PHE A 328 -11.95 7.70 -4.06
CA PHE A 328 -10.75 6.94 -4.39
C PHE A 328 -11.05 5.46 -4.69
N LEU A 329 -11.80 4.78 -3.82
CA LEU A 329 -12.15 3.37 -4.00
C LEU A 329 -12.97 3.16 -5.28
N ASN A 330 -13.91 4.06 -5.59
CA ASN A 330 -14.69 4.00 -6.83
C ASN A 330 -13.83 4.19 -8.08
N SER A 331 -12.76 4.98 -8.02
CA SER A 331 -11.86 5.25 -9.16
C SER A 331 -11.00 4.02 -9.55
N LEU A 332 -10.80 3.07 -8.64
CA LEU A 332 -10.00 1.87 -8.93
C LEU A 332 -10.65 0.97 -10.00
N GLY A 333 -11.97 1.01 -10.12
CA GLY A 333 -12.74 0.29 -11.13
C GLY A 333 -12.84 -1.24 -10.86
N PRO A 334 -13.98 -1.85 -11.24
CA PRO A 334 -14.29 -3.23 -10.90
C PRO A 334 -13.39 -4.28 -11.61
N ALA A 335 -12.74 -3.92 -12.70
CA ALA A 335 -11.78 -4.81 -13.38
C ALA A 335 -10.49 -5.06 -12.57
N GLN A 336 -10.21 -4.19 -11.61
CA GLN A 336 -9.03 -4.28 -10.75
C GLN A 336 -9.40 -4.70 -9.33
N ILE A 337 -10.34 -3.97 -8.70
CA ILE A 337 -10.86 -4.22 -7.37
C ILE A 337 -12.36 -3.91 -7.40
N HIS A 338 -13.18 -4.88 -7.04
CA HIS A 338 -14.61 -4.66 -6.85
C HIS A 338 -14.86 -4.29 -5.39
N VAL A 339 -15.47 -3.13 -5.16
CA VAL A 339 -15.74 -2.62 -3.81
C VAL A 339 -17.24 -2.43 -3.59
N ASP A 340 -17.78 -3.08 -2.56
CA ASP A 340 -19.17 -2.97 -2.12
C ASP A 340 -19.24 -2.18 -0.80
N PHE A 341 -20.17 -1.24 -0.72
CA PHE A 341 -20.43 -0.44 0.47
C PHE A 341 -21.80 -0.83 1.05
N HIS A 342 -21.81 -1.32 2.29
CA HIS A 342 -23.01 -1.68 3.02
C HIS A 342 -23.15 -0.74 4.23
N ALA A 343 -24.22 0.04 4.27
CA ALA A 343 -24.61 0.83 5.42
C ALA A 343 -25.90 0.22 6.00
N ASP A 344 -26.04 0.25 7.35
CA ASP A 344 -27.32 -0.07 8.00
C ASP A 344 -28.43 0.88 7.60
#